data_98f1cd0f28ff95f88190ced832a04509
#
_entry.id   98f1cd0f28ff95f88190ced832a04509
#
_cell.length_a   1.000
_cell.length_b   1.000
_cell.length_c   1.000
_cell.angle_alpha   90.00
_cell.angle_beta   90.00
_cell.angle_gamma   90.00
#
_symmetry.space_group_name_H-M   'P 1'
#
loop_
_entity.id
_entity.type
_entity.pdbx_description
1 polymer ?
#
loop_
_entity_poly.entity_id
_entity_poly.type
_entity_poly.pdbx_seq_one_letter_code
_entity_poly.pdbx_strand_id
1 'polypeptide(L)'
;TEIYTGEDIFPYTTLFRSIIVAVLTTIVTLGLLGGYSSKTVSAILGTAIGVVIAAVAAMAFGKAAGITGYNVSDIEALNYVGQNTKIKIGELLFAGIIISALGAVMDVGMSIASTIQEIYETDKTLSMKRLFVSGINVGRDMMGTMTNTLIFAYVGGAITTLVINYAYDLSYRQLANSYVIGIEIMQGLSGSLGVVLTVPITALIASFLAVRKK
;
A
#
# COMPACT_ATOMS: atom_id res chain seq x y z
N THR A 1 29.30 -14.09 16.69
CA THR A 1 29.91 -12.76 16.52
C THR A 1 29.61 -12.32 15.10
N GLU A 2 28.47 -11.69 14.89
CA GLU A 2 28.12 -11.05 13.62
C GLU A 2 29.03 -9.81 13.48
N ILE A 3 29.86 -9.83 12.45
CA ILE A 3 30.66 -8.66 12.07
C ILE A 3 29.71 -7.69 11.41
N TYR A 4 29.27 -6.67 12.16
CA TYR A 4 28.57 -5.50 11.60
C TYR A 4 29.55 -4.78 10.67
N THR A 5 29.46 -5.04 9.37
CA THR A 5 30.14 -4.25 8.37
C THR A 5 29.35 -2.97 8.16
N GLY A 6 30.04 -1.82 8.07
CA GLY A 6 29.46 -0.46 8.03
C GLY A 6 28.49 -0.13 6.87
N GLU A 7 27.82 -1.13 6.29
CA GLU A 7 26.69 -0.99 5.36
C GLU A 7 25.34 -0.89 6.07
N ASP A 8 25.30 -0.97 7.41
CA ASP A 8 24.07 -0.94 8.24
C ASP A 8 23.56 0.47 8.55
N ILE A 9 24.07 1.51 7.88
CA ILE A 9 23.57 2.89 8.04
C ILE A 9 22.10 3.01 7.55
N PHE A 10 21.64 2.09 6.69
CA PHE A 10 20.24 2.00 6.26
C PHE A 10 19.72 0.56 6.42
N PRO A 11 19.22 0.17 7.61
CA PRO A 11 18.73 -1.17 7.88
C PRO A 11 17.53 -1.61 7.00
N TYR A 12 16.97 -0.71 6.20
CA TYR A 12 15.80 -0.94 5.35
C TYR A 12 16.08 -0.68 3.87
N THR A 13 17.21 -1.12 3.35
CA THR A 13 17.63 -0.83 1.97
C THR A 13 16.66 -1.42 0.92
N THR A 14 16.17 -2.65 1.12
CA THR A 14 15.24 -3.32 0.18
C THR A 14 13.87 -2.65 0.24
N LEU A 15 13.38 -2.34 1.43
CA LEU A 15 12.11 -1.65 1.62
C LEU A 15 12.14 -0.25 1.03
N PHE A 16 13.22 0.50 1.24
CA PHE A 16 13.40 1.83 0.66
C PHE A 16 13.44 1.78 -0.87
N ARG A 17 14.17 0.82 -1.45
CA ARG A 17 14.18 0.58 -2.90
C ARG A 17 12.79 0.25 -3.43
N SER A 18 12.01 -0.58 -2.72
CA SER A 18 10.64 -0.92 -3.10
C SER A 18 9.71 0.28 -3.11
N ILE A 19 9.83 1.19 -2.13
CA ILE A 19 9.10 2.46 -2.12
C ILE A 19 9.49 3.33 -3.32
N ILE A 20 10.79 3.45 -3.63
CA ILE A 20 11.25 4.21 -4.80
C ILE A 20 10.68 3.60 -6.09
N VAL A 21 10.76 2.29 -6.26
CA VAL A 21 10.20 1.60 -7.43
C VAL A 21 8.70 1.81 -7.52
N ALA A 22 7.96 1.70 -6.41
CA ALA A 22 6.53 1.96 -6.37
C ALA A 22 6.19 3.39 -6.78
N VAL A 23 6.94 4.39 -6.29
CA VAL A 23 6.75 5.80 -6.66
C VAL A 23 7.10 6.03 -8.15
N LEU A 24 8.20 5.47 -8.64
CA LEU A 24 8.56 5.57 -10.06
C LEU A 24 7.51 4.92 -10.97
N THR A 25 7.04 3.73 -10.61
CA THR A 25 5.95 3.06 -11.33
C THR A 25 4.69 3.92 -11.34
N THR A 26 4.33 4.52 -10.21
CA THR A 26 3.19 5.46 -10.12
C THR A 26 3.37 6.65 -11.06
N ILE A 27 4.55 7.28 -11.06
CA ILE A 27 4.85 8.43 -11.93
C ILE A 27 4.71 8.05 -13.41
N VAL A 28 5.31 6.93 -13.80
CA VAL A 28 5.26 6.47 -15.20
C VAL A 28 3.82 6.10 -15.60
N THR A 29 3.14 5.28 -14.79
CA THR A 29 1.79 4.81 -15.11
C THR A 29 0.78 5.96 -15.15
N LEU A 30 0.72 6.78 -14.10
CA LEU A 30 -0.22 7.90 -14.06
C LEU A 30 0.17 9.02 -15.03
N GLY A 31 1.46 9.21 -15.28
CA GLY A 31 1.96 10.16 -16.28
C GLY A 31 1.56 9.79 -17.70
N LEU A 32 1.66 8.49 -18.05
CA LEU A 32 1.23 7.98 -19.35
C LEU A 32 -0.28 8.03 -19.55
N LEU A 33 -1.06 7.67 -18.50
CA LEU A 33 -2.53 7.61 -18.57
C LEU A 33 -3.17 9.00 -18.46
N GLY A 34 -2.69 9.84 -17.55
CA GLY A 34 -3.30 11.14 -17.23
C GLY A 34 -2.66 12.35 -17.89
N GLY A 35 -1.51 12.17 -18.56
CA GLY A 35 -0.71 13.27 -19.10
C GLY A 35 -0.19 14.23 -18.01
N TYR A 36 0.41 15.34 -18.44
CA TYR A 36 0.92 16.37 -17.52
C TYR A 36 -0.21 17.32 -17.12
N SER A 37 -0.93 16.99 -16.05
CA SER A 37 -2.04 17.80 -15.54
C SER A 37 -2.00 17.94 -14.01
N SER A 38 -2.67 18.96 -13.45
CA SER A 38 -2.81 19.12 -12.00
C SER A 38 -3.45 17.89 -11.34
N LYS A 39 -4.37 17.23 -12.05
CA LYS A 39 -4.99 15.97 -11.66
C LYS A 39 -3.93 14.88 -11.47
N THR A 40 -3.08 14.68 -12.48
CA THR A 40 -2.02 13.65 -12.45
C THR A 40 -1.02 13.89 -11.33
N VAL A 41 -0.58 15.14 -11.16
CA VAL A 41 0.34 15.51 -10.06
C VAL A 41 -0.30 15.24 -8.70
N SER A 42 -1.58 15.59 -8.52
CA SER A 42 -2.31 15.32 -7.27
C SER A 42 -2.42 13.82 -6.98
N ALA A 43 -2.72 13.02 -8.01
CA ALA A 43 -2.81 11.58 -7.90
C ALA A 43 -1.46 10.95 -7.54
N ILE A 44 -0.38 11.37 -8.21
CA ILE A 44 0.98 10.86 -7.93
C ILE A 44 1.38 11.16 -6.48
N LEU A 45 1.21 12.40 -6.03
CA LEU A 45 1.56 12.79 -4.66
C LEU A 45 0.71 12.07 -3.62
N GLY A 46 -0.61 11.97 -3.85
CA GLY A 46 -1.53 11.24 -2.98
C GLY A 46 -1.18 9.77 -2.88
N THR A 47 -0.92 9.12 -4.01
CA THR A 47 -0.51 7.71 -4.07
C THR A 47 0.83 7.48 -3.38
N ALA A 48 1.84 8.33 -3.64
CA ALA A 48 3.16 8.20 -3.03
C ALA A 48 3.07 8.25 -1.50
N ILE A 49 2.32 9.21 -0.95
CA ILE A 49 2.11 9.32 0.50
C ILE A 49 1.31 8.12 1.02
N GLY A 50 0.26 7.68 0.33
CA GLY A 50 -0.54 6.52 0.70
C GLY A 50 0.27 5.23 0.77
N VAL A 51 1.17 5.01 -0.18
CA VAL A 51 2.09 3.85 -0.20
C VAL A 51 3.08 3.91 0.97
N VAL A 52 3.62 5.10 1.28
CA VAL A 52 4.49 5.27 2.46
C VAL A 52 3.72 4.94 3.75
N ILE A 53 2.47 5.37 3.86
CA ILE A 53 1.63 5.05 5.02
C ILE A 53 1.39 3.54 5.13
N ALA A 54 1.07 2.87 4.01
CA ALA A 54 0.91 1.42 3.99
C ALA A 54 2.21 0.69 4.44
N ALA A 55 3.38 1.16 3.98
CA ALA A 55 4.68 0.63 4.38
C ALA A 55 4.94 0.80 5.89
N VAL A 56 4.69 2.00 6.43
CA VAL A 56 4.85 2.28 7.87
C VAL A 56 3.88 1.43 8.69
N ALA A 57 2.63 1.29 8.25
CA ALA A 57 1.63 0.44 8.91
C ALA A 57 2.07 -1.03 8.91
N ALA A 58 2.55 -1.54 7.77
CA ALA A 58 3.06 -2.91 7.67
C ALA A 58 4.21 -3.18 8.65
N MET A 59 5.18 -2.25 8.72
CA MET A 59 6.28 -2.36 9.67
C MET A 59 5.81 -2.31 11.14
N ALA A 60 4.87 -1.42 11.45
CA ALA A 60 4.33 -1.28 12.79
C ALA A 60 3.58 -2.54 13.23
N PHE A 61 2.70 -3.08 12.38
CA PHE A 61 1.97 -4.32 12.65
C PHE A 61 2.91 -5.53 12.66
N GLY A 62 3.88 -5.62 11.75
CA GLY A 62 4.87 -6.68 11.74
C GLY A 62 5.66 -6.73 13.04
N LYS A 63 6.13 -5.56 13.51
CA LYS A 63 6.83 -5.45 14.80
C LYS A 63 5.93 -5.82 15.97
N ALA A 64 4.67 -5.38 15.99
CA ALA A 64 3.71 -5.68 17.07
C ALA A 64 3.34 -7.17 17.10
N ALA A 65 3.24 -7.84 15.94
CA ALA A 65 2.92 -9.26 15.83
C ALA A 65 4.14 -10.19 15.88
N GLY A 66 5.36 -9.66 16.00
CA GLY A 66 6.59 -10.46 15.94
C GLY A 66 6.88 -11.07 14.58
N ILE A 67 6.32 -10.52 13.49
CA ILE A 67 6.52 -10.96 12.11
C ILE A 67 7.78 -10.31 11.57
N THR A 68 8.80 -11.11 11.26
CA THR A 68 10.13 -10.63 10.87
C THR A 68 10.43 -10.80 9.37
N GLY A 69 9.47 -11.32 8.59
CA GLY A 69 9.67 -11.69 7.19
C GLY A 69 10.40 -13.01 6.97
N TYR A 70 10.97 -13.61 8.02
CA TYR A 70 11.50 -14.98 8.02
C TYR A 70 10.44 -16.04 8.36
N ASN A 71 9.20 -15.61 8.58
CA ASN A 71 8.08 -16.45 8.97
C ASN A 71 7.24 -16.91 7.76
N VAL A 72 7.83 -16.93 6.56
CA VAL A 72 7.16 -17.31 5.30
C VAL A 72 7.36 -18.81 5.01
N SER A 73 6.46 -19.40 4.22
CA SER A 73 6.40 -20.84 3.97
C SER A 73 7.66 -21.40 3.30
N ASP A 74 8.29 -20.64 2.40
CA ASP A 74 9.45 -21.09 1.60
C ASP A 74 10.78 -20.56 2.14
N ILE A 75 10.88 -20.38 3.45
CA ILE A 75 12.04 -19.72 4.09
C ILE A 75 13.36 -20.44 3.82
N GLU A 76 13.36 -21.78 3.70
CA GLU A 76 14.58 -22.54 3.44
C GLU A 76 15.16 -22.23 2.05
N ALA A 77 14.29 -22.20 1.02
CA ALA A 77 14.68 -21.83 -0.34
C ALA A 77 15.16 -20.38 -0.40
N LEU A 78 14.43 -19.47 0.29
CA LEU A 78 14.79 -18.06 0.37
C LEU A 78 16.12 -17.85 1.11
N ASN A 79 16.38 -18.58 2.19
CA ASN A 79 17.67 -18.51 2.91
C ASN A 79 18.84 -18.94 2.03
N TYR A 80 18.67 -19.99 1.21
CA TYR A 80 19.68 -20.39 0.25
C TYR A 80 19.98 -19.28 -0.77
N VAL A 81 18.94 -18.62 -1.28
CA VAL A 81 19.08 -17.46 -2.17
C VAL A 81 19.77 -16.30 -1.44
N GLY A 82 19.38 -16.02 -0.19
CA GLY A 82 19.96 -14.93 0.62
C GLY A 82 21.45 -15.12 0.92
N GLN A 83 21.91 -16.37 1.10
CA GLN A 83 23.33 -16.67 1.29
C GLN A 83 24.16 -16.44 0.02
N ASN A 84 23.56 -16.61 -1.16
CA ASN A 84 24.21 -16.47 -2.46
C ASN A 84 23.99 -15.10 -3.13
N THR A 85 23.16 -14.25 -2.53
CA THR A 85 22.84 -12.93 -3.05
C THR A 85 22.86 -11.89 -1.92
N LYS A 86 22.91 -10.60 -2.27
CA LYS A 86 22.83 -9.51 -1.28
C LYS A 86 21.38 -9.15 -0.88
N ILE A 87 20.40 -10.04 -1.13
CA ILE A 87 18.99 -9.80 -0.85
C ILE A 87 18.72 -10.05 0.64
N LYS A 88 18.16 -9.05 1.32
CA LYS A 88 17.69 -9.17 2.71
C LYS A 88 16.28 -9.78 2.72
N ILE A 89 16.19 -11.08 3.00
CA ILE A 89 14.94 -11.87 2.91
C ILE A 89 13.86 -11.32 3.81
N GLY A 90 14.20 -10.92 5.05
CA GLY A 90 13.24 -10.36 5.99
C GLY A 90 12.51 -9.10 5.47
N GLU A 91 13.13 -8.36 4.53
CA GLU A 91 12.53 -7.17 3.93
C GLU A 91 11.62 -7.49 2.73
N LEU A 92 11.74 -8.68 2.11
CA LEU A 92 10.94 -9.07 0.93
C LEU A 92 9.45 -9.13 1.23
N LEU A 93 9.07 -9.60 2.41
CA LEU A 93 7.68 -9.63 2.84
C LEU A 93 7.07 -8.22 2.82
N PHE A 94 7.74 -7.26 3.42
CA PHE A 94 7.27 -5.88 3.48
C PHE A 94 7.26 -5.21 2.10
N ALA A 95 8.24 -5.52 1.25
CA ALA A 95 8.26 -5.10 -0.14
C ALA A 95 7.05 -5.65 -0.91
N GLY A 96 6.71 -6.92 -0.73
CA GLY A 96 5.52 -7.55 -1.30
C GLY A 96 4.23 -6.86 -0.87
N ILE A 97 4.10 -6.50 0.40
CA ILE A 97 2.94 -5.74 0.94
C ILE A 97 2.80 -4.38 0.26
N ILE A 98 3.91 -3.66 0.08
CA ILE A 98 3.91 -2.35 -0.59
C ILE A 98 3.44 -2.49 -2.04
N ILE A 99 3.98 -3.45 -2.78
CA ILE A 99 3.65 -3.67 -4.19
C ILE A 99 2.18 -4.08 -4.34
N SER A 100 1.68 -4.96 -3.47
CA SER A 100 0.28 -5.41 -3.55
C SER A 100 -0.72 -4.32 -3.19
N ALA A 101 -0.39 -3.42 -2.25
CA ALA A 101 -1.23 -2.28 -1.92
C ALA A 101 -1.21 -1.16 -2.97
N LEU A 102 -0.11 -1.06 -3.77
CA LEU A 102 0.12 0.04 -4.71
C LEU A 102 -1.03 0.22 -5.70
N GLY A 103 -1.53 -0.88 -6.29
CA GLY A 103 -2.61 -0.83 -7.27
C GLY A 103 -3.86 -0.15 -6.71
N ALA A 104 -4.36 -0.62 -5.57
CA ALA A 104 -5.55 -0.07 -4.93
C ALA A 104 -5.37 1.40 -4.49
N VAL A 105 -4.21 1.75 -3.94
CA VAL A 105 -3.87 3.12 -3.54
C VAL A 105 -3.81 4.05 -4.75
N MET A 106 -3.24 3.58 -5.86
CA MET A 106 -3.12 4.34 -7.12
C MET A 106 -4.49 4.62 -7.74
N ASP A 107 -5.37 3.62 -7.79
CA ASP A 107 -6.71 3.74 -8.36
C ASP A 107 -7.55 4.75 -7.56
N VAL A 108 -7.48 4.69 -6.24
CA VAL A 108 -8.17 5.64 -5.37
C VAL A 108 -7.61 7.05 -5.54
N GLY A 109 -6.30 7.21 -5.53
CA GLY A 109 -5.63 8.50 -5.74
C GLY A 109 -6.04 9.16 -7.06
N MET A 110 -6.02 8.39 -8.16
CA MET A 110 -6.40 8.90 -9.48
C MET A 110 -7.88 9.25 -9.56
N SER A 111 -8.75 8.41 -9.01
CA SER A 111 -10.20 8.64 -9.03
C SER A 111 -10.60 9.90 -8.24
N ILE A 112 -10.04 10.11 -7.05
CA ILE A 112 -10.29 11.31 -6.25
C ILE A 112 -9.76 12.55 -6.95
N ALA A 113 -8.55 12.51 -7.49
CA ALA A 113 -7.97 13.63 -8.22
C ALA A 113 -8.79 13.98 -9.47
N SER A 114 -9.26 12.97 -10.21
CA SER A 114 -10.13 13.13 -11.38
C SER A 114 -11.47 13.75 -11.02
N THR A 115 -12.11 13.26 -9.96
CA THR A 115 -13.41 13.78 -9.49
C THR A 115 -13.31 15.25 -9.09
N ILE A 116 -12.29 15.63 -8.32
CA ILE A 116 -12.10 17.02 -7.90
C ILE A 116 -11.82 17.92 -9.09
N GLN A 117 -11.03 17.49 -10.05
CA GLN A 117 -10.75 18.24 -11.26
C GLN A 117 -12.03 18.47 -12.08
N GLU A 118 -12.86 17.44 -12.27
CA GLU A 118 -14.12 17.52 -13.00
C GLU A 118 -15.11 18.48 -12.34
N ILE A 119 -15.25 18.37 -11.01
CA ILE A 119 -16.10 19.29 -10.24
C ILE A 119 -15.64 20.75 -10.40
N TYR A 120 -14.32 20.98 -10.36
CA TYR A 120 -13.77 22.33 -10.51
C TYR A 120 -13.92 22.87 -11.94
N GLU A 121 -13.80 22.01 -12.96
CA GLU A 121 -14.01 22.41 -14.35
C GLU A 121 -15.46 22.77 -14.65
N THR A 122 -16.41 22.10 -13.98
CA THR A 122 -17.85 22.38 -14.07
C THR A 122 -18.20 23.70 -13.39
N ASP A 123 -17.62 23.99 -12.22
CA ASP A 123 -17.85 25.24 -11.49
C ASP A 123 -16.55 25.80 -10.89
N LYS A 124 -15.93 26.72 -11.62
CA LYS A 124 -14.67 27.39 -11.22
C LYS A 124 -14.83 28.39 -10.06
N THR A 125 -16.05 28.61 -9.57
CA THR A 125 -16.32 29.51 -8.42
C THR A 125 -16.18 28.78 -7.09
N LEU A 126 -16.08 27.45 -7.09
CA LEU A 126 -15.99 26.65 -5.89
C LEU A 126 -14.71 26.93 -5.10
N SER A 127 -14.90 27.05 -3.77
CA SER A 127 -13.79 27.21 -2.86
C SER A 127 -13.06 25.88 -2.62
N MET A 128 -11.78 25.95 -2.28
CA MET A 128 -10.96 24.79 -1.90
C MET A 128 -11.66 23.88 -0.86
N LYS A 129 -12.32 24.49 0.14
CA LYS A 129 -13.04 23.74 1.19
C LYS A 129 -14.21 22.92 0.62
N ARG A 130 -14.98 23.48 -0.32
CA ARG A 130 -16.10 22.76 -0.97
C ARG A 130 -15.57 21.60 -1.84
N LEU A 131 -14.52 21.82 -2.59
CA LEU A 131 -13.86 20.79 -3.40
C LEU A 131 -13.33 19.65 -2.52
N PHE A 132 -12.66 19.98 -1.42
CA PHE A 132 -12.19 19.00 -0.46
C PHE A 132 -13.33 18.15 0.11
N VAL A 133 -14.41 18.78 0.59
CA VAL A 133 -15.58 18.06 1.13
C VAL A 133 -16.21 17.15 0.07
N SER A 134 -16.34 17.63 -1.17
CA SER A 134 -16.83 16.81 -2.28
C SER A 134 -15.94 15.61 -2.56
N GLY A 135 -14.62 15.81 -2.56
CA GLY A 135 -13.64 14.72 -2.69
C GLY A 135 -13.74 13.68 -1.57
N ILE A 136 -13.94 14.13 -0.32
CA ILE A 136 -14.13 13.21 0.82
C ILE A 136 -15.45 12.44 0.69
N ASN A 137 -16.54 13.09 0.25
CA ASN A 137 -17.83 12.40 0.09
C ASN A 137 -17.75 11.28 -0.96
N VAL A 138 -17.19 11.55 -2.13
CA VAL A 138 -16.94 10.51 -3.15
C VAL A 138 -15.95 9.45 -2.66
N GLY A 139 -14.89 9.90 -2.00
CA GLY A 139 -13.86 9.02 -1.47
C GLY A 139 -14.37 8.06 -0.40
N ARG A 140 -15.41 8.43 0.36
CA ARG A 140 -16.01 7.55 1.37
C ARG A 140 -16.58 6.27 0.76
N ASP A 141 -17.27 6.39 -0.37
CA ASP A 141 -17.82 5.22 -1.07
C ASP A 141 -16.70 4.36 -1.64
N MET A 142 -15.68 5.00 -2.18
CA MET A 142 -14.49 4.30 -2.72
C MET A 142 -13.68 3.60 -1.64
N MET A 143 -13.48 4.22 -0.46
CA MET A 143 -12.78 3.59 0.66
C MET A 143 -13.37 2.23 0.99
N GLY A 144 -14.70 2.16 1.15
CA GLY A 144 -15.40 0.90 1.47
C GLY A 144 -15.20 -0.16 0.39
N THR A 145 -15.45 0.19 -0.86
CA THR A 145 -15.38 -0.75 -1.98
C THR A 145 -13.96 -1.26 -2.21
N MET A 146 -12.97 -0.38 -2.25
CA MET A 146 -11.58 -0.74 -2.53
C MET A 146 -10.95 -1.52 -1.38
N THR A 147 -11.25 -1.16 -0.13
CA THR A 147 -10.78 -1.91 1.05
C THR A 147 -11.34 -3.34 1.04
N ASN A 148 -12.62 -3.52 0.77
CA ASN A 148 -13.23 -4.84 0.67
C ASN A 148 -12.61 -5.67 -0.47
N THR A 149 -12.42 -5.07 -1.64
CA THR A 149 -11.76 -5.74 -2.79
C THR A 149 -10.36 -6.20 -2.42
N LEU A 150 -9.60 -5.37 -1.72
CA LEU A 150 -8.25 -5.69 -1.28
C LEU A 150 -8.25 -6.87 -0.28
N ILE A 151 -9.15 -6.85 0.71
CA ILE A 151 -9.29 -7.95 1.67
C ILE A 151 -9.68 -9.25 0.97
N PHE A 152 -10.65 -9.21 0.05
CA PHE A 152 -11.04 -10.40 -0.71
C PHE A 152 -9.93 -10.93 -1.61
N ALA A 153 -9.10 -10.06 -2.18
CA ALA A 153 -7.93 -10.47 -2.96
C ALA A 153 -6.93 -11.25 -2.11
N TYR A 154 -6.65 -10.80 -0.90
CA TYR A 154 -5.77 -11.52 0.03
C TYR A 154 -6.38 -12.83 0.51
N VAL A 155 -7.65 -12.83 0.93
CA VAL A 155 -8.34 -14.06 1.33
C VAL A 155 -8.37 -15.07 0.17
N GLY A 156 -8.63 -14.60 -1.06
CA GLY A 156 -8.60 -15.44 -2.26
C GLY A 156 -7.20 -16.03 -2.53
N GLY A 157 -6.14 -15.22 -2.34
CA GLY A 157 -4.76 -15.69 -2.44
C GLY A 157 -4.40 -16.76 -1.40
N ALA A 158 -4.93 -16.62 -0.19
CA ALA A 158 -4.70 -17.53 0.94
C ALA A 158 -5.59 -18.79 0.93
N ILE A 159 -6.51 -18.95 -0.04
CA ILE A 159 -7.53 -20.02 -0.01
C ILE A 159 -6.91 -21.41 0.06
N THR A 160 -5.82 -21.66 -0.67
CA THR A 160 -5.12 -22.95 -0.65
C THR A 160 -4.60 -23.27 0.75
N THR A 161 -3.99 -22.30 1.41
CA THR A 161 -3.49 -22.43 2.77
C THR A 161 -4.62 -22.70 3.77
N LEU A 162 -5.76 -22.03 3.61
CA LEU A 162 -6.94 -22.24 4.45
C LEU A 162 -7.51 -23.65 4.27
N VAL A 163 -7.58 -24.17 3.03
CA VAL A 163 -8.04 -25.52 2.72
C VAL A 163 -7.09 -26.56 3.32
N ILE A 164 -5.78 -26.38 3.19
CA ILE A 164 -4.78 -27.27 3.78
C ILE A 164 -4.90 -27.30 5.31
N ASN A 165 -5.03 -26.15 5.94
CA ASN A 165 -5.19 -26.03 7.39
C ASN A 165 -6.49 -26.72 7.88
N TYR A 166 -7.57 -26.60 7.10
CA TYR A 166 -8.82 -27.33 7.36
C TYR A 166 -8.65 -28.85 7.23
N ALA A 167 -7.94 -29.30 6.20
CA ALA A 167 -7.69 -30.73 5.97
C ALA A 167 -6.83 -31.38 7.07
N TYR A 168 -5.96 -30.59 7.72
CA TYR A 168 -5.16 -31.05 8.87
C TYR A 168 -5.90 -30.92 10.22
N ASP A 169 -7.17 -30.52 10.21
CA ASP A 169 -8.01 -30.36 11.41
C ASP A 169 -7.35 -29.48 12.49
N LEU A 170 -6.70 -28.39 12.04
CA LEU A 170 -6.06 -27.46 12.94
C LEU A 170 -7.09 -26.74 13.81
N SER A 171 -6.87 -26.73 15.11
CA SER A 171 -7.73 -26.01 16.04
C SER A 171 -7.72 -24.51 15.75
N TYR A 172 -8.83 -23.81 16.05
CA TYR A 172 -8.93 -22.36 15.90
C TYR A 172 -7.77 -21.61 16.57
N ARG A 173 -7.31 -22.12 17.73
CA ARG A 173 -6.20 -21.53 18.47
C ARG A 173 -4.88 -21.63 17.72
N GLN A 174 -4.64 -22.72 17.02
CA GLN A 174 -3.45 -22.91 16.17
C GLN A 174 -3.52 -22.01 14.93
N LEU A 175 -4.68 -21.92 14.29
CA LEU A 175 -4.91 -21.04 13.16
C LEU A 175 -4.68 -19.56 13.53
N ALA A 176 -5.30 -19.10 14.62
CA ALA A 176 -5.19 -17.71 15.05
C ALA A 176 -3.75 -17.30 15.46
N ASN A 177 -2.91 -18.26 15.84
CA ASN A 177 -1.50 -18.04 16.16
C ASN A 177 -0.55 -18.42 15.00
N SER A 178 -1.07 -18.71 13.81
CA SER A 178 -0.27 -19.01 12.64
C SER A 178 0.34 -17.74 12.04
N TYR A 179 1.63 -17.76 11.78
CA TYR A 179 2.30 -16.65 11.09
C TYR A 179 1.71 -16.40 9.71
N VAL A 180 1.31 -17.44 8.98
CA VAL A 180 0.73 -17.31 7.64
C VAL A 180 -0.55 -16.48 7.68
N ILE A 181 -1.46 -16.81 8.60
CA ILE A 181 -2.69 -16.03 8.82
C ILE A 181 -2.37 -14.61 9.31
N GLY A 182 -1.39 -14.48 10.21
CA GLY A 182 -0.94 -13.17 10.71
C GLY A 182 -0.41 -12.27 9.58
N ILE A 183 0.32 -12.83 8.62
CA ILE A 183 0.83 -12.09 7.44
C ILE A 183 -0.33 -11.60 6.57
N GLU A 184 -1.32 -12.44 6.28
CA GLU A 184 -2.49 -12.06 5.47
C GLU A 184 -3.30 -10.93 6.14
N ILE A 185 -3.52 -11.02 7.45
CA ILE A 185 -4.19 -9.97 8.23
C ILE A 185 -3.38 -8.67 8.17
N MET A 186 -2.06 -8.76 8.36
CA MET A 186 -1.16 -7.62 8.31
C MET A 186 -1.19 -6.94 6.93
N GLN A 187 -1.18 -7.71 5.84
CA GLN A 187 -1.32 -7.21 4.48
C GLN A 187 -2.63 -6.47 4.28
N GLY A 188 -3.74 -7.12 4.65
CA GLY A 188 -5.08 -6.53 4.54
C GLY A 188 -5.22 -5.22 5.31
N LEU A 189 -4.78 -5.18 6.56
CA LEU A 189 -4.85 -3.98 7.41
C LEU A 189 -3.94 -2.86 6.89
N SER A 190 -2.70 -3.17 6.53
CA SER A 190 -1.74 -2.18 6.05
C SER A 190 -2.17 -1.56 4.72
N GLY A 191 -2.60 -2.39 3.77
CA GLY A 191 -3.12 -1.93 2.49
C GLY A 191 -4.40 -1.09 2.65
N SER A 192 -5.32 -1.52 3.52
CA SER A 192 -6.56 -0.79 3.81
C SER A 192 -6.28 0.59 4.41
N LEU A 193 -5.33 0.71 5.34
CA LEU A 193 -4.90 2.00 5.88
C LEU A 193 -4.30 2.90 4.80
N GLY A 194 -3.48 2.34 3.91
CA GLY A 194 -2.97 3.07 2.74
C GLY A 194 -4.08 3.65 1.89
N VAL A 195 -5.08 2.82 1.52
CA VAL A 195 -6.25 3.24 0.73
C VAL A 195 -7.06 4.33 1.44
N VAL A 196 -7.43 4.10 2.71
CA VAL A 196 -8.27 5.02 3.48
C VAL A 196 -7.62 6.39 3.64
N LEU A 197 -6.33 6.44 3.96
CA LEU A 197 -5.61 7.70 4.18
C LEU A 197 -5.21 8.39 2.87
N THR A 198 -5.13 7.68 1.75
CA THR A 198 -4.92 8.29 0.42
C THR A 198 -6.07 9.23 0.06
N VAL A 199 -7.30 8.93 0.42
CA VAL A 199 -8.46 9.76 0.10
C VAL A 199 -8.34 11.20 0.61
N PRO A 200 -8.21 11.46 1.93
CA PRO A 200 -8.11 12.81 2.43
C PRO A 200 -6.85 13.54 1.94
N ILE A 201 -5.75 12.83 1.78
CA ILE A 201 -4.49 13.41 1.31
C ILE A 201 -4.62 13.85 -0.15
N THR A 202 -5.11 12.98 -1.03
CA THR A 202 -5.32 13.32 -2.44
C THR A 202 -6.37 14.40 -2.60
N ALA A 203 -7.47 14.33 -1.83
CA ALA A 203 -8.51 15.35 -1.87
C ALA A 203 -7.97 16.75 -1.47
N LEU A 204 -7.10 16.81 -0.46
CA LEU A 204 -6.46 18.05 -0.04
C LEU A 204 -5.55 18.62 -1.13
N ILE A 205 -4.65 17.78 -1.66
CA ILE A 205 -3.68 18.19 -2.69
C ILE A 205 -4.41 18.60 -3.97
N ALA A 206 -5.39 17.83 -4.43
CA ALA A 206 -6.14 18.10 -5.65
C ALA A 206 -6.95 19.40 -5.53
N SER A 207 -7.63 19.60 -4.40
CA SER A 207 -8.39 20.84 -4.15
C SER A 207 -7.48 22.07 -4.11
N PHE A 208 -6.31 21.95 -3.52
CA PHE A 208 -5.33 23.03 -3.47
C PHE A 208 -4.77 23.36 -4.87
N LEU A 209 -4.37 22.36 -5.63
CA LEU A 209 -3.79 22.56 -6.97
C LEU A 209 -4.83 23.03 -7.98
N ALA A 210 -6.10 22.60 -7.87
CA ALA A 210 -7.18 23.04 -8.73
C ALA A 210 -7.42 24.56 -8.59
N VAL A 211 -7.51 25.06 -7.36
CA VAL A 211 -7.78 26.49 -7.10
C VAL A 211 -6.55 27.36 -7.40
N ARG A 212 -5.34 26.87 -7.21
CA ARG A 212 -4.10 27.63 -7.47
C ARG A 212 -3.82 27.87 -8.95
N LYS A 213 -4.41 27.09 -9.84
CA LYS A 213 -4.23 27.22 -11.29
C LYS A 213 -5.04 28.40 -11.90
N LYS A 214 -5.66 29.21 -11.05
CA LYS A 214 -6.31 30.49 -11.37
C LYS A 214 -5.24 31.56 -11.51
#